data_48e4c6e0dead68e75237551ef411a09f
#
_entry.id   48e4c6e0dead68e75237551ef411a09f
#
_cell.length_a   1.000
_cell.length_b   1.000
_cell.length_c   1.000
_cell.angle_alpha   90.00
_cell.angle_beta   90.00
_cell.angle_gamma   90.00
#
_symmetry.space_group_name_H-M   'P 1'
#
loop_
_entity.id
_entity.type
_entity.pdbx_description
1 polymer ?
#
loop_
_entity_poly.entity_id
_entity_poly.type
_entity_poly.pdbx_seq_one_letter_code
_entity_poly.pdbx_strand_id
1 'polypeptide(L)'
;LDLILNHTSDEHPWFIKARAHPDSPEHAFYIWKEPRYDAAGCPLPPTNWASFFADSAWAYDEQAGQYYMKIFSRKMPDLNWANPILRQRMEAITRQWLDMGIDGFRVDAVAHLARDPEFQDSELPVNAQGLAADWSKFSNLPALFDYLRECKQTVLAGRDCLTIGEVGGGASPQMALNYADKETGAF
;
A
#
# COMPACT_ATOMS: atom_id res chain seq x y z
N LEU A 1 10.89 -6.64 -15.18
CA LEU A 1 11.35 -5.90 -13.99
C LEU A 1 10.31 -6.00 -12.88
N ASP A 2 10.75 -6.07 -11.60
CA ASP A 2 9.81 -5.92 -10.47
C ASP A 2 9.39 -4.46 -10.33
N LEU A 3 8.07 -4.24 -10.25
CA LEU A 3 7.45 -2.95 -9.97
C LEU A 3 6.79 -3.03 -8.59
N ILE A 4 7.38 -2.34 -7.63
CA ILE A 4 6.93 -2.34 -6.24
C ILE A 4 6.03 -1.12 -6.04
N LEU A 5 4.71 -1.36 -5.93
CA LEU A 5 3.72 -0.30 -5.85
C LEU A 5 3.21 -0.06 -4.41
N ASN A 6 3.25 -1.08 -3.53
CA ASN A 6 2.64 -0.99 -2.22
C ASN A 6 3.47 -0.14 -1.23
N HIS A 7 4.78 -0.16 -1.29
CA HIS A 7 5.67 0.43 -0.29
C HIS A 7 6.97 0.93 -0.88
N THR A 8 7.73 1.68 -0.11
CA THR A 8 9.14 1.99 -0.39
C THR A 8 10.03 1.43 0.71
N SER A 9 11.36 1.55 0.55
CA SER A 9 12.27 1.44 1.68
C SER A 9 12.06 2.61 2.67
N ASP A 10 12.32 2.38 3.96
CA ASP A 10 12.41 3.44 4.98
C ASP A 10 13.62 4.38 4.76
N GLU A 11 14.54 3.99 3.88
CA GLU A 11 15.67 4.82 3.43
C GLU A 11 15.36 5.60 2.13
N HIS A 12 14.15 5.45 1.57
CA HIS A 12 13.76 6.18 0.37
C HIS A 12 13.68 7.69 0.66
N PRO A 13 14.18 8.56 -0.24
CA PRO A 13 14.16 10.01 -0.03
C PRO A 13 12.79 10.59 0.29
N TRP A 14 11.72 10.03 -0.27
CA TRP A 14 10.35 10.44 0.07
C TRP A 14 10.00 10.16 1.53
N PHE A 15 10.37 8.97 2.05
CA PHE A 15 10.06 8.63 3.44
C PHE A 15 10.90 9.43 4.43
N ILE A 16 12.21 9.60 4.14
CA ILE A 16 13.10 10.45 4.94
C ILE A 16 12.54 11.87 5.04
N LYS A 17 12.08 12.43 3.92
CA LYS A 17 11.49 13.77 3.89
C LYS A 17 10.13 13.80 4.59
N ALA A 18 9.28 12.79 4.37
CA ALA A 18 7.96 12.68 4.97
C ALA A 18 8.01 12.69 6.51
N ARG A 19 8.94 11.93 7.10
CA ARG A 19 9.08 11.84 8.56
C ARG A 19 9.68 13.11 9.19
N ALA A 20 10.53 13.81 8.44
CA ALA A 20 11.20 15.02 8.91
C ALA A 20 10.35 16.30 8.75
N HIS A 21 9.41 16.29 7.79
CA HIS A 21 8.63 17.46 7.40
C HIS A 21 7.15 17.09 7.17
N PRO A 22 6.32 17.07 8.24
CA PRO A 22 4.90 16.70 8.12
C PRO A 22 4.09 17.57 7.15
N ASP A 23 4.51 18.81 6.91
CA ASP A 23 3.89 19.74 5.95
C ASP A 23 4.35 19.52 4.50
N SER A 24 5.28 18.58 4.25
CA SER A 24 5.76 18.31 2.90
C SER A 24 4.74 17.49 2.09
N PRO A 25 4.68 17.67 0.76
CA PRO A 25 3.86 16.81 -0.10
C PRO A 25 4.19 15.32 0.06
N GLU A 26 5.44 14.97 0.34
CA GLU A 26 5.89 13.59 0.52
C GLU A 26 5.33 12.96 1.80
N HIS A 27 4.96 13.74 2.82
CA HIS A 27 4.28 13.21 4.00
C HIS A 27 2.96 12.52 3.59
N ALA A 28 2.17 13.16 2.73
CA ALA A 28 0.92 12.62 2.23
C ALA A 28 1.09 11.40 1.28
N PHE A 29 2.33 11.06 0.88
CA PHE A 29 2.61 9.85 0.09
C PHE A 29 2.56 8.57 0.92
N TYR A 30 2.59 8.67 2.24
CA TYR A 30 2.50 7.56 3.17
C TYR A 30 1.24 7.67 4.03
N ILE A 31 0.90 6.58 4.71
CA ILE A 31 -0.29 6.53 5.57
C ILE A 31 0.16 6.76 7.01
N TRP A 32 -0.11 7.97 7.50
CA TRP A 32 0.19 8.38 8.86
C TRP A 32 -1.08 8.51 9.68
N LYS A 33 -1.00 8.17 10.98
CA LYS A 33 -2.08 8.35 11.95
C LYS A 33 -1.51 8.75 13.30
N GLU A 34 -2.30 9.57 14.01
CA GLU A 34 -2.01 9.91 15.40
C GLU A 34 -2.07 8.67 16.29
N PRO A 35 -1.21 8.58 17.31
CA PRO A 35 -1.30 7.52 18.29
C PRO A 35 -2.60 7.58 19.10
N ARG A 36 -3.13 6.41 19.46
CA ARG A 36 -4.00 6.30 20.65
C ARG A 36 -3.10 6.27 21.87
N TYR A 37 -3.66 6.51 23.05
CA TYR A 37 -2.89 6.48 24.27
C TYR A 37 -3.55 5.57 25.28
N ASP A 38 -2.76 4.81 26.02
CA ASP A 38 -3.22 4.04 27.17
C ASP A 38 -3.44 4.95 28.39
N ALA A 39 -3.89 4.34 29.52
CA ALA A 39 -4.12 5.07 30.78
C ALA A 39 -2.84 5.65 31.39
N ALA A 40 -1.67 5.15 31.02
CA ALA A 40 -0.35 5.64 31.45
C ALA A 40 0.21 6.71 30.49
N GLY A 41 -0.50 7.03 29.39
CA GLY A 41 -0.05 8.00 28.40
C GLY A 41 0.96 7.42 27.39
N CYS A 42 1.11 6.10 27.32
CA CYS A 42 1.97 5.48 26.32
C CYS A 42 1.28 5.42 24.95
N PRO A 43 1.98 5.70 23.84
CA PRO A 43 1.40 5.66 22.51
C PRO A 43 1.04 4.24 22.10
N LEU A 44 -0.19 4.06 21.63
CA LEU A 44 -0.72 2.81 21.09
C LEU A 44 -0.99 2.93 19.60
N PRO A 45 -0.90 1.81 18.83
CA PRO A 45 -1.23 1.81 17.41
C PRO A 45 -2.66 2.33 17.13
N PRO A 46 -2.88 2.97 15.97
CA PRO A 46 -4.20 3.50 15.59
C PRO A 46 -5.29 2.45 15.47
N THR A 47 -4.93 1.22 15.07
CA THR A 47 -5.83 0.08 14.99
C THR A 47 -5.16 -1.18 15.52
N ASN A 48 -5.96 -2.23 15.76
CA ASN A 48 -5.49 -3.54 16.18
C ASN A 48 -5.06 -4.44 15.01
N TRP A 49 -4.81 -3.90 13.82
CA TRP A 49 -4.49 -4.73 12.65
C TRP A 49 -3.09 -5.34 12.77
N ALA A 50 -3.01 -6.65 12.52
CA ALA A 50 -1.74 -7.35 12.36
C ALA A 50 -1.18 -7.15 10.96
N SER A 51 0.14 -7.09 10.84
CA SER A 51 0.86 -7.19 9.56
C SER A 51 0.88 -8.64 9.07
N PHE A 52 1.34 -8.88 7.84
CA PHE A 52 1.58 -10.22 7.33
C PHE A 52 2.64 -11.00 8.13
N PHE A 53 3.47 -10.32 8.90
CA PHE A 53 4.47 -10.93 9.77
C PHE A 53 4.02 -11.06 11.23
N ALA A 54 2.71 -10.94 11.48
CA ALA A 54 2.05 -11.11 12.77
C ALA A 54 2.37 -10.06 13.86
N ASP A 55 3.17 -9.05 13.56
CA ASP A 55 3.31 -7.87 14.39
C ASP A 55 2.27 -6.80 14.01
N SER A 56 2.27 -5.62 14.67
CA SER A 56 1.35 -4.54 14.32
C SER A 56 1.53 -4.09 12.86
N ALA A 57 0.43 -3.80 12.17
CA ALA A 57 0.46 -3.12 10.87
C ALA A 57 0.92 -1.65 10.94
N TRP A 58 1.29 -1.18 12.11
CA TRP A 58 1.72 0.18 12.39
C TRP A 58 3.08 0.20 13.06
N ALA A 59 3.90 1.19 12.75
CA ALA A 59 5.15 1.46 13.43
C ALA A 59 5.21 2.92 13.87
N TYR A 60 5.53 3.16 15.14
CA TYR A 60 5.70 4.51 15.67
C TYR A 60 7.02 5.11 15.17
N ASP A 61 6.95 6.32 14.70
CA ASP A 61 8.09 7.14 14.31
C ASP A 61 8.24 8.31 15.30
N GLU A 62 9.31 8.28 16.07
CA GLU A 62 9.57 9.30 17.10
C GLU A 62 9.82 10.69 16.50
N GLN A 63 10.38 10.76 15.30
CA GLN A 63 10.67 12.04 14.65
C GLN A 63 9.39 12.70 14.13
N ALA A 64 8.47 11.93 13.54
CA ALA A 64 7.18 12.42 13.09
C ALA A 64 6.17 12.56 14.25
N GLY A 65 6.37 11.85 15.37
CA GLY A 65 5.41 11.78 16.47
C GLY A 65 4.14 11.01 16.12
N GLN A 66 4.14 10.24 15.04
CA GLN A 66 2.98 9.55 14.47
C GLN A 66 3.30 8.08 14.18
N TYR A 67 2.25 7.29 13.96
CA TYR A 67 2.39 5.95 13.40
C TYR A 67 2.31 6.00 11.88
N TYR A 68 3.22 5.31 11.20
CA TYR A 68 3.07 4.99 9.77
C TYR A 68 2.61 3.55 9.58
N MET A 69 1.84 3.34 8.51
CA MET A 69 1.36 2.01 8.15
C MET A 69 2.45 1.20 7.46
N LYS A 70 2.51 -0.10 7.81
CA LYS A 70 3.39 -1.09 7.19
C LYS A 70 2.77 -2.48 7.32
N ILE A 71 2.23 -3.01 6.26
CA ILE A 71 1.63 -4.35 6.27
C ILE A 71 2.65 -5.48 6.14
N PHE A 72 3.89 -5.16 5.82
CA PHE A 72 5.03 -6.07 5.77
C PHE A 72 6.04 -5.73 6.86
N SER A 73 7.24 -5.37 6.51
CA SER A 73 8.30 -5.02 7.46
C SER A 73 8.25 -3.56 7.89
N ARG A 74 8.75 -3.28 9.11
CA ARG A 74 8.99 -1.92 9.59
C ARG A 74 9.86 -1.08 8.62
N LYS A 75 10.71 -1.74 7.82
CA LYS A 75 11.52 -1.08 6.79
C LYS A 75 10.81 -0.84 5.46
N MET A 76 9.51 -1.12 5.40
CA MET A 76 8.70 -1.06 4.19
C MET A 76 7.43 -0.23 4.45
N PRO A 77 7.55 1.11 4.61
CA PRO A 77 6.41 1.99 4.83
C PRO A 77 5.46 1.98 3.63
N ASP A 78 4.17 1.84 3.90
CA ASP A 78 3.13 1.71 2.89
C ASP A 78 2.81 3.05 2.23
N LEU A 79 2.69 3.02 0.91
CA LEU A 79 2.29 4.16 0.10
C LEU A 79 0.77 4.39 0.16
N ASN A 80 0.37 5.64 0.21
CA ASN A 80 -1.01 6.08 0.27
C ASN A 80 -1.63 6.23 -1.14
N TRP A 81 -2.09 5.14 -1.72
CA TRP A 81 -2.70 5.13 -3.06
C TRP A 81 -4.01 5.91 -3.17
N ALA A 82 -4.65 6.28 -2.07
CA ALA A 82 -5.77 7.22 -2.09
C ALA A 82 -5.33 8.63 -2.52
N ASN A 83 -4.04 8.96 -2.41
CA ASN A 83 -3.48 10.25 -2.83
C ASN A 83 -3.24 10.28 -4.35
N PRO A 84 -3.97 11.11 -5.13
CA PRO A 84 -3.81 11.16 -6.59
C PRO A 84 -2.43 11.67 -7.02
N ILE A 85 -1.77 12.50 -6.23
CA ILE A 85 -0.41 12.99 -6.56
C ILE A 85 0.60 11.85 -6.46
N LEU A 86 0.46 10.97 -5.46
CA LEU A 86 1.28 9.76 -5.39
C LEU A 86 1.05 8.89 -6.63
N ARG A 87 -0.21 8.61 -7.02
CA ARG A 87 -0.51 7.80 -8.21
C ARG A 87 0.17 8.36 -9.45
N GLN A 88 0.06 9.67 -9.69
CA GLN A 88 0.74 10.33 -10.81
C GLN A 88 2.27 10.16 -10.77
N ARG A 89 2.88 10.19 -9.58
CA ARG A 89 4.32 9.93 -9.41
C ARG A 89 4.69 8.50 -9.75
N MET A 90 3.92 7.53 -9.26
CA MET A 90 4.14 6.10 -9.56
C MET A 90 3.94 5.79 -11.05
N GLU A 91 2.93 6.38 -11.68
CA GLU A 91 2.72 6.29 -13.13
C GLU A 91 3.88 6.87 -13.93
N ALA A 92 4.42 8.02 -13.50
CA ALA A 92 5.58 8.62 -14.16
C ALA A 92 6.83 7.72 -14.06
N ILE A 93 7.05 7.09 -12.90
CA ILE A 93 8.14 6.13 -12.71
C ILE A 93 7.93 4.90 -13.62
N THR A 94 6.72 4.34 -13.64
CA THR A 94 6.39 3.18 -14.49
C THR A 94 6.61 3.50 -15.97
N ARG A 95 6.17 4.68 -16.41
CA ARG A 95 6.37 5.15 -17.77
C ARG A 95 7.85 5.32 -18.11
N GLN A 96 8.64 5.88 -17.21
CA GLN A 96 10.08 6.03 -17.40
C GLN A 96 10.78 4.70 -17.67
N TRP A 97 10.45 3.65 -16.91
CA TRP A 97 11.04 2.32 -17.13
C TRP A 97 10.66 1.74 -18.49
N LEU A 98 9.39 1.89 -18.92
CA LEU A 98 8.96 1.46 -20.27
C LEU A 98 9.67 2.24 -21.36
N ASP A 99 9.86 3.56 -21.18
CA ASP A 99 10.57 4.41 -22.14
C ASP A 99 12.07 4.07 -22.24
N MET A 100 12.64 3.44 -21.19
CA MET A 100 13.99 2.89 -21.20
C MET A 100 14.11 1.52 -21.90
N GLY A 101 12.97 0.94 -22.37
CA GLY A 101 12.95 -0.32 -23.11
C GLY A 101 12.71 -1.57 -22.27
N ILE A 102 12.08 -1.45 -21.10
CA ILE A 102 11.60 -2.60 -20.33
C ILE A 102 10.37 -3.20 -21.02
N ASP A 103 10.36 -4.52 -21.24
CA ASP A 103 9.28 -5.24 -21.92
C ASP A 103 8.06 -5.53 -21.03
N GLY A 104 8.16 -5.20 -19.72
CA GLY A 104 7.05 -5.39 -18.80
C GLY A 104 7.46 -5.52 -17.34
N PHE A 105 6.46 -5.78 -16.50
CA PHE A 105 6.61 -5.80 -15.05
C PHE A 105 6.01 -7.04 -14.40
N ARG A 106 6.69 -7.56 -13.38
CA ARG A 106 6.04 -8.28 -12.29
C ARG A 106 5.65 -7.26 -11.24
N VAL A 107 4.34 -7.10 -11.00
CA VAL A 107 3.82 -6.14 -10.05
C VAL A 107 3.71 -6.79 -8.68
N ASP A 108 4.62 -6.39 -7.80
CA ASP A 108 4.74 -6.92 -6.43
C ASP A 108 3.57 -6.46 -5.57
N ALA A 109 3.07 -7.37 -4.72
CA ALA A 109 2.06 -7.08 -3.69
C ALA A 109 0.83 -6.30 -4.23
N VAL A 110 0.46 -6.52 -5.49
CA VAL A 110 -0.56 -5.74 -6.21
C VAL A 110 -1.93 -5.73 -5.52
N ALA A 111 -2.24 -6.78 -4.75
CA ALA A 111 -3.51 -6.92 -4.03
C ALA A 111 -3.68 -5.94 -2.85
N HIS A 112 -2.65 -5.17 -2.52
CA HIS A 112 -2.56 -4.45 -1.25
C HIS A 112 -2.40 -2.92 -1.40
N LEU A 113 -2.86 -2.32 -2.52
CA LEU A 113 -2.71 -0.86 -2.73
C LEU A 113 -3.79 -0.04 -2.01
N ALA A 114 -4.96 -0.62 -1.72
CA ALA A 114 -6.05 0.06 -1.05
C ALA A 114 -6.12 -0.31 0.44
N ARG A 115 -6.71 0.58 1.24
CA ARG A 115 -6.97 0.41 2.68
C ARG A 115 -8.44 0.65 2.98
N ASP A 116 -8.95 0.00 4.03
CA ASP A 116 -10.25 0.38 4.64
C ASP A 116 -10.14 1.85 5.09
N PRO A 117 -10.92 2.78 4.51
CA PRO A 117 -10.79 4.21 4.78
C PRO A 117 -11.20 4.60 6.20
N GLU A 118 -11.99 3.77 6.88
CA GLU A 118 -12.48 4.06 8.22
C GLU A 118 -11.40 3.84 9.30
N PHE A 119 -10.39 3.00 9.02
CA PHE A 119 -9.34 2.67 9.98
C PHE A 119 -9.89 2.27 11.36
N GLN A 120 -10.95 1.45 11.37
CA GLN A 120 -11.56 0.90 12.58
C GLN A 120 -10.83 -0.37 13.02
N ASP A 121 -10.85 -0.66 14.33
CA ASP A 121 -10.38 -1.94 14.84
C ASP A 121 -11.14 -3.09 14.17
N SER A 122 -10.46 -4.20 13.94
CA SER A 122 -11.08 -5.44 13.48
C SER A 122 -11.80 -6.13 14.64
N GLU A 123 -12.96 -6.72 14.35
CA GLU A 123 -13.74 -7.56 15.27
C GLU A 123 -13.29 -9.02 15.29
N LEU A 124 -12.33 -9.40 14.41
CA LEU A 124 -11.79 -10.76 14.40
C LEU A 124 -11.02 -11.08 15.68
N PRO A 125 -10.90 -12.37 16.04
CA PRO A 125 -10.10 -12.79 17.17
C PRO A 125 -8.67 -12.27 17.11
N VAL A 126 -8.18 -11.76 18.23
CA VAL A 126 -6.84 -11.20 18.35
C VAL A 126 -5.84 -12.25 18.84
N ASN A 127 -4.57 -12.07 18.48
CA ASN A 127 -3.45 -12.84 18.99
C ASN A 127 -3.08 -12.39 20.44
N ALA A 128 -2.02 -12.98 21.01
CA ALA A 128 -1.55 -12.65 22.36
C ALA A 128 -1.09 -11.19 22.54
N GLN A 129 -0.82 -10.48 21.45
CA GLN A 129 -0.47 -9.06 21.42
C GLN A 129 -1.68 -8.14 21.21
N GLY A 130 -2.90 -8.70 21.15
CA GLY A 130 -4.12 -7.92 20.88
C GLY A 130 -4.29 -7.51 19.43
N LEU A 131 -3.64 -8.21 18.48
CA LEU A 131 -3.66 -7.88 17.05
C LEU A 131 -4.51 -8.88 16.27
N ALA A 132 -5.35 -8.38 15.36
CA ALA A 132 -6.23 -9.15 14.50
C ALA A 132 -5.61 -9.35 13.11
N ALA A 133 -5.52 -10.60 12.65
CA ALA A 133 -5.09 -10.94 11.29
C ALA A 133 -6.27 -10.79 10.31
N ASP A 134 -6.64 -9.56 10.01
CA ASP A 134 -7.76 -9.21 9.14
C ASP A 134 -7.30 -8.61 7.82
N TRP A 135 -7.05 -9.47 6.85
CA TRP A 135 -6.58 -9.05 5.52
C TRP A 135 -7.64 -8.28 4.73
N SER A 136 -8.93 -8.37 5.09
CA SER A 136 -10.01 -7.60 4.46
C SER A 136 -9.84 -6.08 4.63
N LYS A 137 -9.01 -5.66 5.58
CA LYS A 137 -8.71 -4.25 5.84
C LYS A 137 -7.74 -3.62 4.85
N PHE A 138 -6.98 -4.44 4.11
CA PHE A 138 -5.93 -3.95 3.19
C PHE A 138 -5.62 -4.89 2.02
N SER A 139 -6.52 -5.82 1.68
CA SER A 139 -6.32 -6.75 0.56
C SER A 139 -7.54 -6.80 -0.33
N ASN A 140 -7.33 -6.69 -1.64
CA ASN A 140 -8.36 -6.86 -2.67
C ASN A 140 -9.58 -5.91 -2.53
N LEU A 141 -9.40 -4.74 -1.94
CA LEU A 141 -10.46 -3.76 -1.76
C LEU A 141 -10.91 -3.15 -3.10
N PRO A 142 -12.18 -2.76 -3.24
CA PRO A 142 -12.72 -2.24 -4.52
C PRO A 142 -11.93 -1.08 -5.12
N ALA A 143 -11.51 -0.12 -4.30
CA ALA A 143 -10.73 1.05 -4.74
C ALA A 143 -9.40 0.68 -5.42
N LEU A 144 -8.81 -0.48 -5.09
CA LEU A 144 -7.63 -0.99 -5.75
C LEU A 144 -7.79 -1.09 -7.27
N PHE A 145 -8.93 -1.63 -7.72
CA PHE A 145 -9.17 -1.86 -9.15
C PHE A 145 -9.30 -0.54 -9.92
N ASP A 146 -9.78 0.51 -9.28
CA ASP A 146 -9.83 1.84 -9.90
C ASP A 146 -8.41 2.40 -10.08
N TYR A 147 -7.53 2.25 -9.09
CA TYR A 147 -6.13 2.67 -9.20
C TYR A 147 -5.37 1.91 -10.31
N LEU A 148 -5.59 0.60 -10.42
CA LEU A 148 -4.94 -0.21 -11.44
C LEU A 148 -5.47 0.13 -12.85
N ARG A 149 -6.79 0.35 -13.00
CA ARG A 149 -7.38 0.78 -14.28
C ARG A 149 -6.87 2.16 -14.70
N GLU A 150 -6.73 3.10 -13.75
CA GLU A 150 -6.10 4.40 -14.00
C GLU A 150 -4.69 4.20 -14.59
N CYS A 151 -3.85 3.39 -13.96
CA CYS A 151 -2.50 3.08 -14.44
C CYS A 151 -2.51 2.38 -15.81
N LYS A 152 -3.41 1.41 -16.03
CA LYS A 152 -3.59 0.75 -17.32
C LYS A 152 -3.88 1.77 -18.43
N GLN A 153 -4.82 2.67 -18.19
CA GLN A 153 -5.25 3.67 -19.17
C GLN A 153 -4.19 4.73 -19.43
N THR A 154 -3.49 5.19 -18.40
CA THR A 154 -2.55 6.31 -18.50
C THR A 154 -1.14 5.89 -18.91
N VAL A 155 -0.73 4.66 -18.58
CA VAL A 155 0.65 4.20 -18.74
C VAL A 155 0.77 3.04 -19.73
N LEU A 156 -0.07 2.00 -19.59
CA LEU A 156 0.10 0.75 -20.34
C LEU A 156 -0.63 0.76 -21.70
N ALA A 157 -1.69 1.54 -21.84
CA ALA A 157 -2.49 1.56 -23.07
C ALA A 157 -1.65 1.95 -24.28
N GLY A 158 -1.74 1.12 -25.34
CA GLY A 158 -1.00 1.32 -26.59
C GLY A 158 0.48 0.92 -26.55
N ARG A 159 0.95 0.35 -25.43
CA ARG A 159 2.31 -0.18 -25.29
C ARG A 159 2.30 -1.71 -25.44
N ASP A 160 3.30 -2.23 -26.13
CA ASP A 160 3.56 -3.68 -26.20
C ASP A 160 4.38 -4.07 -24.97
N CYS A 161 3.70 -4.39 -23.88
CA CYS A 161 4.32 -4.77 -22.60
C CYS A 161 3.51 -5.85 -21.89
N LEU A 162 4.21 -6.70 -21.13
CA LEU A 162 3.61 -7.75 -20.31
C LEU A 162 3.54 -7.30 -18.83
N THR A 163 2.40 -7.51 -18.19
CA THR A 163 2.26 -7.36 -16.75
C THR A 163 1.88 -8.68 -16.09
N ILE A 164 2.51 -8.99 -14.96
CA ILE A 164 2.24 -10.16 -14.13
C ILE A 164 2.01 -9.67 -12.70
N GLY A 165 0.77 -9.75 -12.21
CA GLY A 165 0.44 -9.32 -10.84
C GLY A 165 0.64 -10.45 -9.83
N GLU A 166 1.31 -10.16 -8.72
CA GLU A 166 1.33 -11.04 -7.55
C GLU A 166 0.06 -10.82 -6.74
N VAL A 167 -0.97 -11.61 -7.05
CA VAL A 167 -2.28 -11.52 -6.39
C VAL A 167 -2.31 -12.42 -5.16
N GLY A 168 -2.43 -11.83 -4.00
CA GLY A 168 -2.49 -12.50 -2.69
C GLY A 168 -3.69 -12.06 -1.85
N GLY A 169 -3.54 -12.14 -0.51
CA GLY A 169 -4.54 -11.64 0.43
C GLY A 169 -5.88 -12.38 0.39
N GLY A 170 -5.87 -13.69 0.11
CA GLY A 170 -7.07 -14.53 0.08
C GLY A 170 -7.96 -14.31 -1.15
N ALA A 171 -7.41 -13.83 -2.26
CA ALA A 171 -8.15 -13.65 -3.50
C ALA A 171 -8.77 -14.98 -3.99
N SER A 172 -10.08 -14.99 -4.24
CA SER A 172 -10.75 -16.10 -4.88
C SER A 172 -10.43 -16.17 -6.38
N PRO A 173 -10.62 -17.34 -7.06
CA PRO A 173 -10.48 -17.40 -8.51
C PRO A 173 -11.36 -16.39 -9.25
N GLN A 174 -12.57 -16.13 -8.75
CA GLN A 174 -13.47 -15.13 -9.33
C GLN A 174 -12.89 -13.71 -9.18
N MET A 175 -12.28 -13.41 -8.04
CA MET A 175 -11.62 -12.11 -7.82
C MET A 175 -10.40 -11.94 -8.71
N ALA A 176 -9.67 -13.03 -9.03
CA ALA A 176 -8.54 -12.99 -9.94
C ALA A 176 -8.91 -12.48 -11.34
N LEU A 177 -10.15 -12.71 -11.79
CA LEU A 177 -10.64 -12.17 -13.07
C LEU A 177 -10.67 -10.64 -13.09
N ASN A 178 -10.92 -9.99 -11.94
CA ASN A 178 -10.88 -8.53 -11.85
C ASN A 178 -9.50 -7.94 -12.16
N TYR A 179 -8.45 -8.74 -12.01
CA TYR A 179 -7.08 -8.34 -12.35
C TYR A 179 -6.76 -8.63 -13.83
N ALA A 180 -7.12 -9.81 -14.32
CA ALA A 180 -6.57 -10.38 -15.55
C ALA A 180 -7.58 -10.53 -16.72
N ASP A 181 -8.85 -10.13 -16.53
CA ASP A 181 -9.81 -10.15 -17.63
C ASP A 181 -9.37 -9.20 -18.74
N LYS A 182 -9.39 -9.69 -19.99
CA LYS A 182 -8.87 -8.96 -21.15
C LYS A 182 -9.57 -7.62 -21.39
N GLU A 183 -10.87 -7.54 -21.15
CA GLU A 183 -11.68 -6.35 -21.45
C GLU A 183 -11.86 -5.46 -20.21
N THR A 184 -12.12 -6.07 -19.07
CA THR A 184 -12.51 -5.36 -17.84
C THR A 184 -11.48 -5.44 -16.72
N GLY A 185 -10.47 -6.28 -16.86
CA GLY A 185 -9.40 -6.45 -15.88
C GLY A 185 -8.53 -5.21 -15.71
N ALA A 186 -7.88 -5.16 -14.58
CA ALA A 186 -7.05 -4.02 -14.17
C ALA A 186 -5.64 -4.03 -14.82
N PHE A 187 -5.25 -5.13 -15.49
CA PHE A 187 -4.00 -5.28 -16.24
C PHE A 187 -4.25 -5.66 -17.68
#